data_143b68ca89259aae266ecc122bda5594
#
_entry.id   143b68ca89259aae266ecc122bda5594
#
_cell.length_a   1.000
_cell.length_b   1.000
_cell.length_c   1.000
_cell.angle_alpha   90.00
_cell.angle_beta   90.00
_cell.angle_gamma   90.00
#
_symmetry.space_group_name_H-M   'P 1'
#
loop_
_entity.id
_entity.type
_entity.pdbx_description
1 polymer ?
#
loop_
_entity_poly.entity_id
_entity_poly.type
_entity_poly.pdbx_seq_one_letter_code
_entity_poly.pdbx_strand_id
1 'polypeptide(L)'
;MEQKLPTTIGEYIAAQSMKIQPILEKLYQTIKESAPEATEKISWGMATFDYYGNLVHFSAGKKHVGFHPTPSAIIAFQEDLKEYHCSKGTVQFPYDKPLPLELIGRIVRFRTAEQAVLMEEKKAGKTKEKTLRVQNPQKADRPDA
;
A
#
# COMPACT_ATOMS: atom_id res chain seq x y z
N MET A 1 23.92 15.93 17.37
CA MET A 1 24.04 15.37 16.21
C MET A 1 22.77 15.25 15.51
N GLU A 2 22.67 15.69 14.32
CA GLU A 2 21.49 15.63 13.65
C GLU A 2 21.23 14.33 13.07
N GLN A 3 20.05 13.80 13.17
CA GLN A 3 19.70 12.61 12.58
C GLN A 3 19.14 12.85 11.24
N LYS A 4 19.65 12.20 10.23
CA LYS A 4 19.18 12.36 8.92
C LYS A 4 17.93 11.55 8.78
N LEU A 5 16.88 12.12 8.25
CA LEU A 5 15.66 11.40 8.01
C LEU A 5 15.85 10.45 6.84
N PRO A 6 15.24 9.28 6.89
CA PRO A 6 15.39 8.32 5.81
C PRO A 6 14.79 8.84 4.52
N THR A 7 15.44 8.57 3.42
CA THR A 7 14.91 8.94 2.11
C THR A 7 14.65 7.70 1.26
N THR A 8 15.06 6.51 1.73
CA THR A 8 14.77 5.27 1.03
C THR A 8 14.19 4.29 2.01
N ILE A 9 13.54 3.25 1.50
CA ILE A 9 12.99 2.22 2.37
C ILE A 9 14.12 1.50 3.09
N GLY A 10 15.23 1.28 2.41
CA GLY A 10 16.37 0.65 3.07
C GLY A 10 16.84 1.45 4.28
N GLU A 11 16.94 2.76 4.12
CA GLU A 11 17.33 3.62 5.22
C GLU A 11 16.27 3.61 6.32
N TYR A 12 15.02 3.56 5.93
CA TYR A 12 13.93 3.52 6.88
C TYR A 12 14.05 2.27 7.76
N ILE A 13 14.30 1.12 7.14
CA ILE A 13 14.44 -0.13 7.88
C ILE A 13 15.70 -0.08 8.75
N ALA A 14 16.77 0.44 8.22
CA ALA A 14 18.03 0.51 8.99
C ALA A 14 17.92 1.39 10.22
N ALA A 15 16.98 2.32 10.20
CA ALA A 15 16.78 3.20 11.35
C ALA A 15 15.96 2.54 12.46
N GLN A 16 15.41 1.36 12.22
CA GLN A 16 14.59 0.69 13.22
C GLN A 16 15.46 -0.19 14.11
N SER A 17 14.90 -0.67 15.21
CA SER A 17 15.69 -1.50 16.12
C SER A 17 16.08 -2.79 15.41
N MET A 18 17.23 -3.34 15.76
CA MET A 18 17.74 -4.52 15.13
C MET A 18 16.81 -5.70 15.31
N LYS A 19 16.03 -5.68 16.36
CA LYS A 19 15.11 -6.74 16.65
C LYS A 19 14.03 -6.85 15.58
N ILE A 20 13.57 -5.75 15.01
CA ILE A 20 12.50 -5.79 14.05
C ILE A 20 12.96 -5.63 12.61
N GLN A 21 14.23 -5.30 12.40
CA GLN A 21 14.72 -5.16 11.03
C GLN A 21 14.50 -6.41 10.18
N PRO A 22 14.74 -7.63 10.67
CA PRO A 22 14.49 -8.80 9.83
C PRO A 22 13.03 -8.95 9.44
N ILE A 23 12.12 -8.56 10.31
CA ILE A 23 10.70 -8.63 10.03
C ILE A 23 10.36 -7.66 8.91
N LEU A 24 10.87 -6.46 9.00
CA LEU A 24 10.61 -5.45 7.97
C LEU A 24 11.27 -5.82 6.65
N GLU A 25 12.42 -6.47 6.68
CA GLU A 25 13.06 -6.92 5.47
C GLU A 25 12.22 -7.96 4.74
N LYS A 26 11.63 -8.87 5.48
CA LYS A 26 10.78 -9.88 4.88
C LYS A 26 9.56 -9.24 4.26
N LEU A 27 8.98 -8.27 4.93
CA LEU A 27 7.83 -7.56 4.40
C LEU A 27 8.21 -6.82 3.13
N TYR A 28 9.34 -6.13 3.18
CA TYR A 28 9.84 -5.38 2.03
C TYR A 28 10.05 -6.31 0.83
N GLN A 29 10.72 -7.44 1.04
CA GLN A 29 10.98 -8.37 -0.04
C GLN A 29 9.71 -8.94 -0.62
N THR A 30 8.76 -9.27 0.23
CA THR A 30 7.49 -9.81 -0.23
C THR A 30 6.75 -8.80 -1.10
N ILE A 31 6.72 -7.55 -0.68
CA ILE A 31 6.04 -6.54 -1.47
C ILE A 31 6.77 -6.34 -2.80
N LYS A 32 8.08 -6.28 -2.74
CA LYS A 32 8.86 -6.06 -3.94
C LYS A 32 8.69 -7.18 -4.95
N GLU A 33 8.67 -8.41 -4.48
CA GLU A 33 8.47 -9.56 -5.35
C GLU A 33 7.06 -9.60 -5.92
N SER A 34 6.10 -9.11 -5.18
CA SER A 34 4.71 -9.14 -5.61
C SER A 34 4.38 -7.96 -6.53
N ALA A 35 5.18 -6.92 -6.48
CA ALA A 35 4.98 -5.74 -7.32
C ALA A 35 6.32 -5.27 -7.87
N PRO A 36 6.94 -6.06 -8.75
CA PRO A 36 8.31 -5.76 -9.18
C PRO A 36 8.45 -4.46 -9.97
N GLU A 37 7.35 -3.95 -10.49
CA GLU A 37 7.42 -2.70 -11.22
C GLU A 37 7.13 -1.48 -10.39
N ALA A 38 6.82 -1.66 -9.13
CA ALA A 38 6.55 -0.51 -8.25
C ALA A 38 7.83 0.21 -7.93
N THR A 39 7.77 1.52 -7.80
CA THR A 39 8.91 2.29 -7.35
C THR A 39 8.77 2.51 -5.85
N GLU A 40 9.84 2.91 -5.21
CA GLU A 40 9.89 3.01 -3.75
C GLU A 40 10.19 4.43 -3.34
N LYS A 41 9.63 4.85 -2.24
CA LYS A 41 9.88 6.19 -1.72
C LYS A 41 9.50 6.23 -0.25
N ILE A 42 9.78 7.35 0.39
CA ILE A 42 9.27 7.62 1.73
C ILE A 42 8.18 8.66 1.57
N SER A 43 7.00 8.37 2.06
CA SER A 43 5.89 9.29 1.94
C SER A 43 5.18 9.32 3.27
N TRP A 44 4.89 10.48 3.80
CA TRP A 44 4.24 10.61 5.10
C TRP A 44 5.04 9.91 6.19
N GLY A 45 6.36 9.85 6.03
CA GLY A 45 7.23 9.19 7.00
C GLY A 45 7.15 7.68 6.96
N MET A 46 6.57 7.10 5.91
CA MET A 46 6.40 5.65 5.83
C MET A 46 7.07 5.08 4.59
N ALA A 47 7.46 3.82 4.69
CA ALA A 47 7.96 3.11 3.53
C ALA A 47 6.80 2.96 2.55
N THR A 48 6.97 3.40 1.34
CA THR A 48 5.89 3.50 0.37
C THR A 48 6.29 2.89 -0.96
N PHE A 49 5.37 2.12 -1.54
CA PHE A 49 5.54 1.60 -2.88
C PHE A 49 4.53 2.31 -3.78
N ASP A 50 4.98 2.74 -4.95
CA ASP A 50 4.15 3.49 -5.87
C ASP A 50 4.05 2.77 -7.21
N TYR A 51 2.85 2.61 -7.71
CA TYR A 51 2.62 1.98 -9.01
C TYR A 51 1.39 2.68 -9.58
N TYR A 52 1.63 3.69 -10.41
CA TYR A 52 0.58 4.57 -10.92
C TYR A 52 -0.18 5.24 -9.76
N GLY A 53 0.58 5.64 -8.74
CA GLY A 53 0.02 6.20 -7.53
C GLY A 53 0.37 5.31 -6.36
N ASN A 54 0.10 5.75 -5.17
CA ASN A 54 0.48 5.00 -3.97
C ASN A 54 -0.16 3.63 -3.99
N LEU A 55 0.65 2.62 -3.85
CA LEU A 55 0.18 1.23 -3.89
C LEU A 55 -0.06 0.70 -2.49
N VAL A 56 0.97 0.61 -1.71
CA VAL A 56 0.90 0.16 -0.33
C VAL A 56 1.97 0.87 0.47
N HIS A 57 1.79 0.95 1.77
CA HIS A 57 2.77 1.54 2.68
C HIS A 57 2.97 0.61 3.86
N PHE A 58 4.10 0.73 4.55
CA PHE A 58 4.18 0.10 5.86
C PHE A 58 4.92 1.04 6.82
N SER A 59 4.62 0.91 8.09
CA SER A 59 5.27 1.70 9.11
C SER A 59 5.52 0.85 10.34
N ALA A 60 6.64 1.07 10.97
CA ALA A 60 7.03 0.29 12.13
C ALA A 60 6.47 0.91 13.40
N GLY A 61 5.64 0.17 14.11
CA GLY A 61 5.16 0.61 15.41
C GLY A 61 5.96 -0.06 16.49
N LYS A 62 5.58 0.13 17.74
CA LYS A 62 6.29 -0.44 18.85
C LYS A 62 6.11 -1.93 18.94
N LYS A 63 4.91 -2.42 18.76
CA LYS A 63 4.61 -3.83 18.94
C LYS A 63 4.14 -4.51 17.68
N HIS A 64 3.98 -3.75 16.61
CA HIS A 64 3.47 -4.29 15.36
C HIS A 64 3.93 -3.43 14.20
N VAL A 65 3.89 -3.99 13.00
CA VAL A 65 4.10 -3.20 11.81
C VAL A 65 2.71 -2.90 11.24
N GLY A 66 2.49 -1.66 10.87
CA GLY A 66 1.25 -1.26 10.22
C GLY A 66 1.40 -1.44 8.72
N PHE A 67 0.52 -2.19 8.11
CA PHE A 67 0.51 -2.38 6.67
C PHE A 67 -0.71 -1.65 6.15
N HIS A 68 -0.50 -0.79 5.16
CA HIS A 68 -1.54 0.11 4.69
C HIS A 68 -1.83 -0.14 3.21
N PRO A 69 -2.66 -1.13 2.89
CA PRO A 69 -2.93 -1.49 1.49
C PRO A 69 -4.15 -0.79 0.90
N THR A 70 -4.71 0.18 1.56
CA THR A 70 -5.87 0.97 1.20
C THR A 70 -7.17 0.30 1.62
N PRO A 71 -8.23 1.05 1.76
CA PRO A 71 -9.50 0.49 2.20
C PRO A 71 -10.05 -0.60 1.28
N SER A 72 -9.84 -0.46 -0.03
CA SER A 72 -10.37 -1.46 -0.96
C SER A 72 -9.78 -2.84 -0.69
N ALA A 73 -8.50 -2.89 -0.36
CA ALA A 73 -7.86 -4.16 -0.08
C ALA A 73 -8.30 -4.71 1.26
N ILE A 74 -8.49 -3.85 2.26
CA ILE A 74 -8.96 -4.31 3.55
C ILE A 74 -10.33 -4.97 3.41
N ILE A 75 -11.19 -4.37 2.62
CA ILE A 75 -12.51 -4.94 2.38
C ILE A 75 -12.41 -6.24 1.60
N ALA A 76 -11.59 -6.25 0.55
CA ALA A 76 -11.47 -7.43 -0.29
C ALA A 76 -10.94 -8.64 0.46
N PHE A 77 -10.06 -8.42 1.43
CA PHE A 77 -9.44 -9.52 2.18
C PHE A 77 -9.94 -9.60 3.61
N GLN A 78 -11.11 -9.02 3.87
CA GLN A 78 -11.67 -8.95 5.20
C GLN A 78 -11.70 -10.27 5.93
N GLU A 79 -12.08 -11.35 5.27
CA GLU A 79 -12.12 -12.65 5.90
C GLU A 79 -10.71 -13.15 6.26
N ASP A 80 -9.76 -12.93 5.37
CA ASP A 80 -8.41 -13.37 5.62
C ASP A 80 -7.73 -12.57 6.71
N LEU A 81 -8.22 -11.37 6.96
CA LEU A 81 -7.62 -10.47 7.92
C LEU A 81 -8.36 -10.43 9.25
N LYS A 82 -9.37 -11.25 9.41
CA LYS A 82 -10.21 -11.15 10.59
C LYS A 82 -9.50 -11.41 11.91
N GLU A 83 -8.36 -12.07 11.87
CA GLU A 83 -7.61 -12.31 13.10
C GLU A 83 -6.68 -11.18 13.46
N TYR A 84 -6.59 -10.18 12.64
CA TYR A 84 -5.70 -9.05 12.88
C TYR A 84 -6.52 -7.81 13.18
N HIS A 85 -5.90 -6.88 13.87
CA HIS A 85 -6.58 -5.61 14.15
C HIS A 85 -6.52 -4.77 12.89
N CYS A 86 -7.68 -4.41 12.36
CA CYS A 86 -7.78 -3.62 11.16
C CYS A 86 -8.54 -2.34 11.40
N SER A 87 -8.19 -1.32 10.67
CA SER A 87 -8.99 -0.11 10.61
C SER A 87 -9.30 0.10 9.14
N LYS A 88 -9.82 1.23 8.80
CA LYS A 88 -10.32 1.46 7.46
C LYS A 88 -9.33 1.13 6.36
N GLY A 89 -8.12 1.49 6.47
CA GLY A 89 -7.13 1.26 5.44
C GLY A 89 -5.85 0.61 5.92
N THR A 90 -5.87 0.03 7.12
CA THR A 90 -4.66 -0.47 7.75
C THR A 90 -4.90 -1.79 8.46
N VAL A 91 -3.91 -2.65 8.43
CA VAL A 91 -3.93 -3.86 9.26
C VAL A 91 -2.64 -3.88 10.06
N GLN A 92 -2.71 -4.34 11.31
CA GLN A 92 -1.56 -4.42 12.19
C GLN A 92 -1.09 -5.87 12.28
N PHE A 93 0.21 -6.09 12.00
CA PHE A 93 0.80 -7.41 12.14
C PHE A 93 1.73 -7.40 13.35
N PRO A 94 1.37 -8.09 14.43
CA PRO A 94 2.21 -8.06 15.64
C PRO A 94 3.57 -8.68 15.37
N TYR A 95 4.60 -8.13 16.01
CA TYR A 95 5.93 -8.65 15.80
C TYR A 95 6.13 -10.04 16.41
N ASP A 96 5.29 -10.40 17.38
CA ASP A 96 5.44 -11.68 18.05
C ASP A 96 4.75 -12.83 17.29
N LYS A 97 4.24 -12.56 16.10
CA LYS A 97 3.68 -13.60 15.27
C LYS A 97 4.32 -13.54 13.91
N PRO A 98 4.43 -14.66 13.21
CA PRO A 98 5.02 -14.63 11.86
C PRO A 98 4.18 -13.76 10.95
N LEU A 99 4.80 -13.06 10.03
CA LEU A 99 4.06 -12.29 9.05
C LEU A 99 3.38 -13.24 8.10
N PRO A 100 2.12 -12.98 7.74
CA PRO A 100 1.42 -13.82 6.77
C PRO A 100 1.87 -13.44 5.35
N LEU A 101 3.08 -13.85 4.98
CA LEU A 101 3.70 -13.40 3.75
C LEU A 101 2.92 -13.75 2.49
N GLU A 102 2.32 -14.92 2.45
CA GLU A 102 1.55 -15.30 1.30
C GLU A 102 0.33 -14.39 1.15
N LEU A 103 -0.32 -14.11 2.25
CA LEU A 103 -1.49 -13.23 2.23
C LEU A 103 -1.07 -11.82 1.81
N ILE A 104 0.04 -11.35 2.36
CA ILE A 104 0.53 -10.02 2.01
C ILE A 104 0.80 -9.95 0.51
N GLY A 105 1.42 -10.98 -0.04
CA GLY A 105 1.67 -11.03 -1.48
C GLY A 105 0.39 -10.97 -2.29
N ARG A 106 -0.64 -11.69 -1.84
CA ARG A 106 -1.93 -11.67 -2.55
C ARG A 106 -2.56 -10.28 -2.48
N ILE A 107 -2.43 -9.62 -1.35
CA ILE A 107 -2.98 -8.28 -1.19
C ILE A 107 -2.25 -7.31 -2.12
N VAL A 108 -0.92 -7.42 -2.19
CA VAL A 108 -0.14 -6.54 -3.04
C VAL A 108 -0.51 -6.77 -4.51
N ARG A 109 -0.64 -8.01 -4.92
CA ARG A 109 -1.02 -8.32 -6.31
C ARG A 109 -2.41 -7.80 -6.63
N PHE A 110 -3.33 -7.87 -5.66
CA PHE A 110 -4.65 -7.31 -5.84
C PHE A 110 -4.54 -5.81 -6.09
N ARG A 111 -3.69 -5.14 -5.32
CA ARG A 111 -3.52 -3.71 -5.48
C ARG A 111 -2.86 -3.35 -6.81
N THR A 112 -1.87 -4.14 -7.27
CA THR A 112 -1.26 -3.84 -8.56
C THR A 112 -2.28 -4.01 -9.68
N ALA A 113 -3.12 -5.03 -9.59
CA ALA A 113 -4.16 -5.24 -10.59
C ALA A 113 -5.17 -4.10 -10.54
N GLU A 114 -5.52 -3.66 -9.35
CA GLU A 114 -6.47 -2.57 -9.18
C GLU A 114 -5.92 -1.27 -9.77
N GLN A 115 -4.65 -0.98 -9.48
CA GLN A 115 -4.02 0.21 -10.01
C GLN A 115 -3.92 0.16 -11.54
N ALA A 116 -3.63 -1.00 -12.08
CA ALA A 116 -3.54 -1.16 -13.53
C ALA A 116 -4.89 -0.91 -14.19
N VAL A 117 -5.96 -1.42 -13.60
CA VAL A 117 -7.31 -1.19 -14.11
C VAL A 117 -7.67 0.28 -14.03
N LEU A 118 -7.36 0.92 -12.91
CA LEU A 118 -7.66 2.32 -12.74
C LEU A 118 -6.88 3.17 -13.73
N MET A 119 -5.64 2.77 -14.01
CA MET A 119 -4.83 3.48 -14.96
C MET A 119 -5.41 3.37 -16.36
N GLU A 120 -5.87 2.18 -16.74
CA GLU A 120 -6.48 1.97 -18.03
C GLU A 120 -7.77 2.76 -18.15
N GLU A 121 -8.56 2.78 -17.11
CA GLU A 121 -9.78 3.52 -17.10
C GLU A 121 -9.51 5.01 -17.20
N LYS A 122 -8.43 5.47 -16.59
CA LYS A 122 -8.10 6.85 -16.64
C LYS A 122 -7.70 7.24 -18.03
N LYS A 123 -6.96 6.40 -18.73
CA LYS A 123 -6.58 6.66 -20.09
C LYS A 123 -7.77 6.67 -21.00
N ALA A 124 -8.64 5.68 -20.84
CA ALA A 124 -9.84 5.62 -21.65
C ALA A 124 -10.75 6.78 -21.32
N GLY A 125 -10.78 7.13 -20.05
CA GLY A 125 -11.60 8.20 -19.57
C GLY A 125 -11.23 9.55 -20.10
N LYS A 126 -9.96 9.78 -20.33
CA LYS A 126 -9.54 11.05 -20.85
C LYS A 126 -10.14 11.29 -22.19
N THR A 127 -10.23 10.29 -23.02
CA THR A 127 -10.81 10.43 -24.34
C THR A 127 -12.30 10.52 -24.24
N LYS A 128 -12.93 9.69 -23.45
CA LYS A 128 -14.34 9.73 -23.30
C LYS A 128 -14.79 10.90 -22.51
N GLU A 129 -14.00 11.38 -21.61
CA GLU A 129 -14.35 12.47 -20.77
C GLU A 129 -14.64 13.71 -21.49
N LYS A 130 -13.98 13.99 -22.56
CA LYS A 130 -14.25 15.15 -23.30
C LYS A 130 -15.66 15.14 -23.81
N THR A 131 -16.16 13.97 -24.15
CA THR A 131 -17.50 13.85 -24.68
C THR A 131 -18.51 13.81 -23.54
N LEU A 132 -18.23 13.01 -22.55
CA LEU A 132 -19.14 12.86 -21.46
C LEU A 132 -19.31 14.07 -20.60
N ARG A 133 -18.29 14.87 -20.48
CA ARG A 133 -18.35 16.04 -19.67
C ARG A 133 -19.39 16.98 -20.23
N VAL A 134 -19.57 16.98 -21.49
CA VAL A 134 -20.54 17.82 -22.11
C VAL A 134 -21.91 17.24 -21.89
N GLN A 135 -22.05 15.95 -21.94
CA GLN A 135 -23.32 15.34 -21.79
C GLN A 135 -23.82 15.17 -20.39
N ASN A 136 -22.94 14.94 -19.46
CA ASN A 136 -23.37 14.62 -18.12
C ASN A 136 -22.40 15.06 -17.07
N PRO A 137 -22.30 16.30 -16.84
CA PRO A 137 -21.33 16.86 -15.91
C PRO A 137 -21.52 16.37 -14.51
N GLN A 138 -22.71 16.00 -14.12
CA GLN A 138 -22.89 15.61 -12.81
C GLN A 138 -22.31 14.33 -12.45
N LYS A 139 -22.11 13.46 -13.39
CA LYS A 139 -21.54 12.25 -13.14
C LYS A 139 -20.19 12.38 -12.60
N ALA A 140 -19.52 13.37 -12.95
CA ALA A 140 -18.20 13.61 -12.53
C ALA A 140 -18.13 13.94 -11.10
N ASP A 141 -19.18 14.42 -10.56
CA ASP A 141 -19.23 14.78 -9.22
C ASP A 141 -19.60 13.77 -8.30
N ARG A 142 -19.93 12.60 -8.70
CA ARG A 142 -20.38 11.65 -7.87
C ARG A 142 -19.41 11.41 -6.89
N PRO A 143 -19.60 11.67 -5.81
CA PRO A 143 -18.66 11.44 -4.82
C PRO A 143 -18.59 10.04 -4.52
N ASP A 144 -18.84 9.45 -4.47
CA ASP A 144 -18.72 8.45 -4.14
C ASP A 144 -18.55 7.93 -3.75
N ALA A 145 -18.74 8.13 -3.89
CA ALA A 145 -18.61 7.97 -3.55
C ALA A 145 -18.40 7.54 -3.18
#